data_7765914f9c8a02335fe3523d1d59eb6b
#
_entry.id   7765914f9c8a02335fe3523d1d59eb6b
#
_cell.length_a   1.000
_cell.length_b   1.000
_cell.length_c   1.000
_cell.angle_alpha   90.00
_cell.angle_beta   90.00
_cell.angle_gamma   90.00
#
_symmetry.space_group_name_H-M   'P 1'
#
loop_
_entity.id
_entity.type
_entity.pdbx_description
1 polymer ?
#
loop_
_entity_poly.entity_id
_entity_poly.type
_entity_poly.pdbx_seq_one_letter_code
_entity_poly.pdbx_strand_id
1 'polypeptide(L)'
;MNKKVKLIIEIAIFIIVIVGIASIYYFSTNSTNKEEALEESVSVGVIKVTDDNFREEVIEADKPVILEFSSNSCPPCVAMLTTLIDIAKNNKEVKVATLNIDSKDCENILEEYPADATPTIMIFHNGEVKSTLVGAVDEAAIMAELE
;
A
#
# COMPACT_ATOMS: atom_id res chain seq x y z
N MET A 1 -53.65 8.06 -14.27
CA MET A 1 -52.64 7.45 -13.35
C MET A 1 -53.07 7.69 -11.90
N ASN A 2 -53.18 6.65 -11.10
CA ASN A 2 -53.76 6.74 -9.75
C ASN A 2 -52.79 7.51 -8.84
N LYS A 3 -53.30 8.42 -7.97
CA LYS A 3 -52.46 9.24 -7.05
C LYS A 3 -51.48 8.40 -6.22
N LYS A 4 -51.89 7.18 -5.84
CA LYS A 4 -51.03 6.23 -5.09
C LYS A 4 -49.84 5.75 -5.93
N VAL A 5 -50.05 5.51 -7.23
CA VAL A 5 -48.98 5.03 -8.14
C VAL A 5 -47.96 6.15 -8.38
N LYS A 6 -48.41 7.39 -8.51
CA LYS A 6 -47.50 8.55 -8.68
C LYS A 6 -46.62 8.75 -7.41
N LEU A 7 -47.20 8.62 -6.24
CA LEU A 7 -46.46 8.73 -4.99
C LEU A 7 -45.39 7.61 -4.82
N ILE A 8 -45.73 6.38 -5.20
CA ILE A 8 -44.77 5.26 -5.15
C ILE A 8 -43.61 5.48 -6.11
N ILE A 9 -43.84 6.00 -7.31
CA ILE A 9 -42.81 6.31 -8.29
C ILE A 9 -41.88 7.42 -7.76
N GLU A 10 -42.43 8.48 -7.17
CA GLU A 10 -41.62 9.57 -6.59
C GLU A 10 -40.73 9.07 -5.44
N ILE A 11 -41.26 8.22 -4.56
CA ILE A 11 -40.48 7.63 -3.47
C ILE A 11 -39.38 6.71 -4.03
N ALA A 12 -39.66 5.90 -5.03
CA ALA A 12 -38.68 5.01 -5.66
C ALA A 12 -37.52 5.81 -6.29
N ILE A 13 -37.83 6.90 -7.01
CA ILE A 13 -36.82 7.78 -7.59
C ILE A 13 -35.97 8.42 -6.50
N PHE A 14 -36.58 8.85 -5.38
CA PHE A 14 -35.87 9.48 -4.27
C PHE A 14 -34.88 8.51 -3.62
N ILE A 15 -35.29 7.23 -3.44
CA ILE A 15 -34.42 6.17 -2.91
C ILE A 15 -33.26 5.88 -3.85
N ILE A 16 -33.49 5.81 -5.17
CA ILE A 16 -32.43 5.58 -6.15
C ILE A 16 -31.39 6.72 -6.12
N VAL A 17 -31.84 7.96 -6.02
CA VAL A 17 -30.96 9.13 -5.94
C VAL A 17 -30.12 9.09 -4.66
N ILE A 18 -30.73 8.77 -3.49
CA ILE A 18 -30.00 8.67 -2.23
C ILE A 18 -28.96 7.55 -2.26
N VAL A 19 -29.32 6.37 -2.80
CA VAL A 19 -28.38 5.25 -2.94
C VAL A 19 -27.24 5.61 -3.89
N GLY A 20 -27.55 6.30 -4.99
CA GLY A 20 -26.53 6.78 -5.93
C GLY A 20 -25.55 7.77 -5.29
N ILE A 21 -26.05 8.74 -4.55
CA ILE A 21 -25.21 9.71 -3.82
C ILE A 21 -24.36 9.00 -2.76
N ALA A 22 -24.96 8.09 -1.99
CA ALA A 22 -24.26 7.32 -0.97
C ALA A 22 -23.15 6.44 -1.58
N SER A 23 -23.37 5.83 -2.75
CA SER A 23 -22.37 5.04 -3.45
C SER A 23 -21.22 5.89 -3.97
N ILE A 24 -21.49 7.08 -4.50
CA ILE A 24 -20.47 8.04 -4.96
C ILE A 24 -19.65 8.54 -3.76
N TYR A 25 -20.31 8.84 -2.66
CA TYR A 25 -19.64 9.30 -1.43
C TYR A 25 -18.74 8.21 -0.85
N TYR A 26 -19.22 6.96 -0.79
CA TYR A 26 -18.45 5.83 -0.32
C TYR A 26 -17.23 5.53 -1.20
N PHE A 27 -17.40 5.63 -2.52
CA PHE A 27 -16.29 5.44 -3.46
C PHE A 27 -15.26 6.57 -3.36
N SER A 28 -15.70 7.82 -3.22
CA SER A 28 -14.82 9.00 -3.08
C SER A 28 -13.97 8.94 -1.79
N THR A 29 -14.58 8.60 -0.65
CA THR A 29 -13.85 8.52 0.63
C THR A 29 -12.83 7.38 0.68
N ASN A 30 -13.11 6.27 -0.03
CA ASN A 30 -12.18 5.13 -0.06
C ASN A 30 -10.97 5.38 -0.99
N SER A 31 -11.10 6.25 -2.00
CA SER A 31 -9.99 6.65 -2.87
C SER A 31 -9.06 7.67 -2.19
N THR A 32 -9.62 8.62 -1.45
CA THR A 32 -8.86 9.67 -0.75
C THR A 32 -7.90 9.11 0.29
N ASN A 33 -8.32 8.11 1.05
CA ASN A 33 -7.48 7.52 2.12
C ASN A 33 -6.20 6.88 1.57
N LYS A 34 -6.21 6.36 0.34
CA LYS A 34 -5.01 5.74 -0.27
C LYS A 34 -4.04 6.81 -0.80
N GLU A 35 -4.56 7.87 -1.40
CA GLU A 35 -3.73 8.98 -1.90
C GLU A 35 -3.09 9.75 -0.75
N GLU A 36 -3.83 10.06 0.30
CA GLU A 36 -3.31 10.72 1.51
C GLU A 36 -2.21 9.88 2.19
N ALA A 37 -2.41 8.56 2.32
CA ALA A 37 -1.40 7.67 2.90
C ALA A 37 -0.14 7.60 2.03
N LEU A 38 -0.28 7.63 0.71
CA LEU A 38 0.86 7.62 -0.21
C LEU A 38 1.63 8.94 -0.18
N GLU A 39 0.95 10.09 -0.14
CA GLU A 39 1.59 11.40 0.02
C GLU A 39 2.29 11.53 1.38
N GLU A 40 1.68 11.04 2.46
CA GLU A 40 2.31 10.99 3.77
C GLU A 40 3.56 10.10 3.73
N SER A 41 3.51 8.93 3.10
CA SER A 41 4.63 8.00 3.01
C SER A 41 5.86 8.65 2.36
N VAL A 42 5.69 9.35 1.27
CA VAL A 42 6.77 10.07 0.57
C VAL A 42 7.31 11.21 1.44
N SER A 43 6.44 11.95 2.14
CA SER A 43 6.86 13.07 3.00
C SER A 43 7.68 12.64 4.21
N VAL A 44 7.53 11.42 4.69
CA VAL A 44 8.25 10.86 5.84
C VAL A 44 9.43 9.96 5.46
N GLY A 45 9.71 9.83 4.16
CA GLY A 45 10.88 9.11 3.68
C GLY A 45 10.65 7.62 3.40
N VAL A 46 9.42 7.20 3.15
CA VAL A 46 9.16 5.90 2.50
C VAL A 46 9.42 6.05 1.01
N ILE A 47 10.32 5.24 0.47
CA ILE A 47 10.81 5.34 -0.89
C ILE A 47 9.95 4.48 -1.82
N LYS A 48 9.45 5.06 -2.92
CA LYS A 48 8.86 4.25 -3.99
C LYS A 48 9.97 3.64 -4.83
N VAL A 49 9.98 2.31 -4.91
CA VAL A 49 10.97 1.55 -5.68
C VAL A 49 10.41 1.13 -7.04
N THR A 50 11.25 1.26 -8.05
CA THR A 50 11.04 0.84 -9.44
C THR A 50 12.32 0.17 -9.97
N ASP A 51 12.27 -0.44 -11.14
CA ASP A 51 13.46 -1.02 -11.81
C ASP A 51 14.59 0.00 -11.98
N ASP A 52 14.25 1.29 -12.16
CA ASP A 52 15.23 2.35 -12.39
C ASP A 52 16.06 2.70 -11.15
N ASN A 53 15.47 2.61 -9.94
CA ASN A 53 16.14 3.02 -8.71
C ASN A 53 16.42 1.88 -7.71
N PHE A 54 15.98 0.64 -8.01
CA PHE A 54 16.15 -0.50 -7.13
C PHE A 54 17.60 -0.75 -6.72
N ARG A 55 18.52 -0.65 -7.68
CA ARG A 55 19.93 -0.84 -7.40
C ARG A 55 20.46 0.14 -6.37
N GLU A 56 20.20 1.44 -6.58
CA GLU A 56 20.68 2.50 -5.70
C GLU A 56 19.99 2.48 -4.32
N GLU A 57 18.65 2.31 -4.33
CA GLU A 57 17.84 2.44 -3.12
C GLU A 57 17.84 1.18 -2.24
N VAL A 58 18.09 0.00 -2.83
CA VAL A 58 17.99 -1.27 -2.12
C VAL A 58 19.32 -2.02 -2.11
N ILE A 59 19.90 -2.30 -3.28
CA ILE A 59 21.08 -3.17 -3.38
C ILE A 59 22.35 -2.48 -2.88
N GLU A 60 22.55 -1.22 -3.23
CA GLU A 60 23.74 -0.41 -2.86
C GLU A 60 23.47 0.46 -1.62
N ALA A 61 22.36 0.23 -0.92
CA ALA A 61 22.03 0.97 0.27
C ALA A 61 23.06 0.73 1.40
N ASP A 62 23.43 1.81 2.06
CA ASP A 62 24.37 1.82 3.20
C ASP A 62 23.73 1.38 4.53
N LYS A 63 22.40 1.20 4.54
CA LYS A 63 21.59 0.78 5.68
C LYS A 63 20.71 -0.41 5.32
N PRO A 64 20.25 -1.18 6.30
CA PRO A 64 19.21 -2.17 6.04
C PRO A 64 17.98 -1.55 5.39
N VAL A 65 17.38 -2.24 4.43
CA VAL A 65 16.19 -1.79 3.71
C VAL A 65 15.03 -2.72 4.00
N ILE A 66 13.92 -2.15 4.43
CA ILE A 66 12.63 -2.82 4.57
C ILE A 66 11.84 -2.52 3.29
N LEU A 67 11.69 -3.50 2.40
CA LEU A 67 10.98 -3.35 1.13
C LEU A 67 9.65 -4.10 1.19
N GLU A 68 8.54 -3.36 1.06
CA GLU A 68 7.19 -3.94 0.91
C GLU A 68 6.86 -4.15 -0.56
N PHE A 69 6.44 -5.36 -0.90
CA PHE A 69 5.75 -5.68 -2.14
C PHE A 69 4.24 -5.57 -1.90
N SER A 70 3.64 -4.55 -2.49
CA SER A 70 2.22 -4.21 -2.34
C SER A 70 1.46 -4.33 -3.66
N SER A 71 0.12 -4.34 -3.62
CA SER A 71 -0.71 -4.29 -4.81
C SER A 71 -1.86 -3.30 -4.68
N ASN A 72 -2.43 -2.89 -5.82
CA ASN A 72 -3.55 -1.96 -5.85
C ASN A 72 -4.83 -2.54 -5.21
N SER A 73 -4.96 -3.86 -5.20
CA SER A 73 -6.14 -4.59 -4.71
C SER A 73 -5.91 -5.26 -3.35
N CYS A 74 -5.02 -4.70 -2.52
CA CYS A 74 -4.59 -5.31 -1.27
C CYS A 74 -5.00 -4.44 -0.05
N PRO A 75 -6.16 -4.67 0.58
CA PRO A 75 -6.56 -3.94 1.79
C PRO A 75 -5.57 -4.08 2.95
N PRO A 76 -4.96 -5.25 3.23
CA PRO A 76 -3.94 -5.35 4.28
C PRO A 76 -2.66 -4.57 3.99
N CYS A 77 -2.33 -4.28 2.72
CA CYS A 77 -1.18 -3.42 2.37
C CYS A 77 -1.38 -1.97 2.83
N VAL A 78 -2.62 -1.47 2.85
CA VAL A 78 -2.92 -0.13 3.37
C VAL A 78 -2.60 -0.03 4.87
N ALA A 79 -2.97 -1.05 5.65
CA ALA A 79 -2.61 -1.13 7.06
C ALA A 79 -1.09 -1.25 7.25
N MET A 80 -0.43 -2.05 6.41
CA MET A 80 1.02 -2.23 6.42
C MET A 80 1.76 -0.92 6.14
N LEU A 81 1.28 -0.12 5.18
CA LEU A 81 1.87 1.18 4.88
C LEU A 81 1.89 2.11 6.10
N THR A 82 0.86 2.09 6.95
CA THR A 82 0.85 2.87 8.19
C THR A 82 1.98 2.44 9.14
N THR A 83 2.18 1.13 9.31
CA THR A 83 3.29 0.58 10.11
C THR A 83 4.64 1.00 9.53
N LEU A 84 4.80 0.94 8.21
CA LEU A 84 6.04 1.34 7.53
C LEU A 84 6.34 2.85 7.67
N ILE A 85 5.31 3.69 7.62
CA ILE A 85 5.42 5.12 7.90
C ILE A 85 5.92 5.36 9.32
N ASP A 86 5.39 4.65 10.31
CA ASP A 86 5.81 4.79 11.70
C ASP A 86 7.25 4.32 11.90
N ILE A 87 7.66 3.22 11.27
CA ILE A 87 9.06 2.77 11.26
C ILE A 87 9.97 3.85 10.65
N ALA A 88 9.63 4.39 9.47
CA ALA A 88 10.43 5.42 8.79
C ALA A 88 10.57 6.71 9.62
N LYS A 89 9.53 7.09 10.36
CA LYS A 89 9.53 8.24 11.27
C LYS A 89 10.49 8.03 12.45
N ASN A 90 10.45 6.85 13.04
CA ASN A 90 11.08 6.59 14.34
C ASN A 90 12.47 5.96 14.23
N ASN A 91 12.80 5.31 13.11
CA ASN A 91 14.05 4.56 12.92
C ASN A 91 14.86 5.10 11.75
N LYS A 92 15.86 5.93 12.03
CA LYS A 92 16.73 6.54 11.00
C LYS A 92 17.89 5.62 10.55
N GLU A 93 18.08 4.48 11.22
CA GLU A 93 19.11 3.50 10.90
C GLU A 93 18.67 2.49 9.83
N VAL A 94 17.41 2.55 9.41
CA VAL A 94 16.86 1.72 8.33
C VAL A 94 16.27 2.59 7.22
N LYS A 95 16.30 2.08 5.98
CA LYS A 95 15.52 2.63 4.87
C LYS A 95 14.21 1.85 4.77
N VAL A 96 13.13 2.55 4.50
CA VAL A 96 11.82 1.94 4.28
C VAL A 96 11.38 2.25 2.87
N ALA A 97 10.95 1.23 2.16
CA ALA A 97 10.58 1.32 0.76
C ALA A 97 9.33 0.49 0.45
N THR A 98 8.63 0.86 -0.60
CA THR A 98 7.48 0.12 -1.12
C THR A 98 7.57 -0.02 -2.64
N LEU A 99 7.12 -1.16 -3.14
CA LEU A 99 7.06 -1.51 -4.56
C LEU A 99 5.64 -2.00 -4.87
N ASN A 100 5.04 -1.49 -5.94
CA ASN A 100 3.72 -1.94 -6.38
C ASN A 100 3.87 -3.01 -7.47
N ILE A 101 3.53 -4.27 -7.15
CA ILE A 101 3.64 -5.40 -8.07
C ILE A 101 2.73 -5.30 -9.31
N ASP A 102 1.70 -4.44 -9.28
CA ASP A 102 0.81 -4.22 -10.42
C ASP A 102 1.40 -3.20 -11.42
N SER A 103 2.53 -2.59 -11.08
CA SER A 103 3.20 -1.61 -11.95
C SER A 103 4.12 -2.31 -12.95
N LYS A 104 4.20 -1.76 -14.16
CA LYS A 104 5.11 -2.26 -15.20
C LYS A 104 6.56 -1.84 -15.00
N ASP A 105 6.81 -0.90 -14.11
CA ASP A 105 8.14 -0.37 -13.82
C ASP A 105 8.89 -1.16 -12.72
N CYS A 106 8.47 -2.41 -12.48
CA CYS A 106 9.10 -3.32 -11.51
C CYS A 106 9.16 -4.78 -12.02
N GLU A 107 9.03 -5.01 -13.32
CA GLU A 107 9.00 -6.36 -13.90
C GLU A 107 10.34 -7.09 -13.68
N ASN A 108 11.47 -6.42 -13.81
CA ASN A 108 12.80 -7.01 -13.59
C ASN A 108 13.02 -7.38 -12.12
N ILE A 109 12.55 -6.53 -11.19
CA ILE A 109 12.64 -6.83 -9.76
C ILE A 109 11.81 -8.06 -9.42
N LEU A 110 10.60 -8.20 -9.97
CA LEU A 110 9.73 -9.35 -9.72
C LEU A 110 10.24 -10.65 -10.34
N GLU A 111 11.04 -10.60 -11.41
CA GLU A 111 11.73 -11.78 -11.94
C GLU A 111 12.82 -12.27 -10.98
N GLU A 112 13.55 -11.36 -10.34
CA GLU A 112 14.65 -11.69 -9.42
C GLU A 112 14.14 -11.97 -7.99
N TYR A 113 13.13 -11.22 -7.54
CA TYR A 113 12.55 -11.30 -6.20
C TYR A 113 11.03 -11.51 -6.31
N PRO A 114 10.57 -12.74 -6.60
CA PRO A 114 9.14 -13.01 -6.77
C PRO A 114 8.37 -12.85 -5.46
N ALA A 115 7.21 -12.20 -5.53
CA ALA A 115 6.27 -12.04 -4.42
C ALA A 115 4.91 -12.62 -4.82
N ASP A 116 4.62 -13.86 -4.41
CA ASP A 116 3.39 -14.58 -4.75
C ASP A 116 2.16 -14.10 -3.97
N ALA A 117 2.37 -13.30 -2.94
CA ALA A 117 1.30 -12.76 -2.08
C ALA A 117 1.62 -11.32 -1.66
N THR A 118 0.58 -10.53 -1.34
CA THR A 118 0.72 -9.17 -0.82
C THR A 118 -0.07 -8.96 0.47
N PRO A 119 0.49 -8.19 1.43
CA PRO A 119 1.84 -7.66 1.42
C PRO A 119 2.90 -8.74 1.64
N THR A 120 4.07 -8.59 1.01
CA THR A 120 5.29 -9.32 1.35
C THR A 120 6.36 -8.31 1.72
N ILE A 121 7.02 -8.50 2.85
CA ILE A 121 8.12 -7.66 3.32
C ILE A 121 9.43 -8.42 3.12
N MET A 122 10.35 -7.87 2.35
CA MET A 122 11.72 -8.38 2.25
C MET A 122 12.69 -7.42 2.93
N ILE A 123 13.54 -7.97 3.78
CA ILE A 123 14.58 -7.20 4.48
C ILE A 123 15.90 -7.45 3.78
N PHE A 124 16.47 -6.37 3.24
CA PHE A 124 17.77 -6.37 2.59
C PHE A 124 18.84 -5.82 3.52
N HIS A 125 20.01 -6.42 3.47
CA HIS A 125 21.21 -5.91 4.12
C HIS A 125 22.44 -6.22 3.25
N ASN A 126 23.21 -5.19 2.91
CA ASN A 126 24.36 -5.30 2.01
C ASN A 126 24.01 -5.93 0.65
N GLY A 127 22.86 -5.58 0.09
CA GLY A 127 22.37 -6.06 -1.20
C GLY A 127 21.80 -7.48 -1.22
N GLU A 128 21.68 -8.14 -0.06
CA GLU A 128 21.15 -9.50 0.04
C GLU A 128 19.87 -9.54 0.87
N VAL A 129 18.90 -10.37 0.46
CA VAL A 129 17.71 -10.66 1.27
C VAL A 129 18.13 -11.46 2.50
N LYS A 130 17.85 -10.92 3.69
CA LYS A 130 18.11 -11.59 4.97
C LYS A 130 16.87 -12.28 5.49
N SER A 131 15.70 -11.69 5.29
CA SER A 131 14.43 -12.24 5.76
C SER A 131 13.29 -11.87 4.82
N THR A 132 12.24 -12.71 4.82
CA THR A 132 11.00 -12.48 4.08
C THR A 132 9.81 -12.81 4.99
N LEU A 133 8.93 -11.83 5.18
CA LEU A 133 7.70 -11.94 5.94
C LEU A 133 6.51 -11.82 4.99
N VAL A 134 5.59 -12.76 5.03
CA VAL A 134 4.41 -12.79 4.15
C VAL A 134 3.16 -12.47 4.95
N GLY A 135 2.35 -11.55 4.43
CA GLY A 135 1.15 -11.05 5.08
C GLY A 135 1.39 -9.80 5.93
N ALA A 136 0.32 -9.24 6.46
CA ALA A 136 0.42 -8.09 7.36
C ALA A 136 1.00 -8.53 8.70
N VAL A 137 2.09 -7.88 9.09
CA VAL A 137 2.83 -8.12 10.34
C VAL A 137 2.93 -6.81 11.13
N ASP A 138 3.18 -6.91 12.42
CA ASP A 138 3.39 -5.73 13.25
C ASP A 138 4.85 -5.20 13.17
N GLU A 139 5.07 -3.98 13.67
CA GLU A 139 6.38 -3.34 13.70
C GLU A 139 7.42 -4.22 14.44
N ALA A 140 7.02 -4.83 15.56
CA ALA A 140 7.93 -5.62 16.37
C ALA A 140 8.48 -6.85 15.61
N ALA A 141 7.62 -7.50 14.80
CA ALA A 141 8.04 -8.62 13.96
C ALA A 141 9.03 -8.18 12.87
N ILE A 142 8.82 -7.02 12.24
CA ILE A 142 9.76 -6.47 11.24
C ILE A 142 11.09 -6.10 11.88
N MET A 143 11.04 -5.40 13.02
CA MET A 143 12.26 -4.92 13.69
C MET A 143 13.11 -6.06 14.25
N ALA A 144 12.51 -7.18 14.66
CA ALA A 144 13.22 -8.37 15.11
C ALA A 144 14.09 -9.00 14.00
N GLU A 145 13.73 -8.83 12.74
CA GLU A 145 14.49 -9.38 11.61
C GLU A 145 15.70 -8.49 11.21
N LEU A 146 15.85 -7.33 11.83
CA LEU A 146 16.97 -6.39 11.60
C LEU A 146 18.14 -6.62 12.59
N GLU A 147 17.93 -7.40 13.65
CA GLU A 147 18.96 -7.76 14.64
C GLU A 147 19.89 -8.86 14.13
#